data_df4466abc779e3e134accf6878a3aeaa
#
_entry.id   df4466abc779e3e134accf6878a3aeaa
#
_cell.length_a   1.000
_cell.length_b   1.000
_cell.length_c   1.000
_cell.angle_alpha   90.00
_cell.angle_beta   90.00
_cell.angle_gamma   90.00
#
_symmetry.space_group_name_H-M   'P 1'
#
loop_
_entity.id
_entity.type
_entity.pdbx_description
1 polymer ?
#
loop_
_entity_poly.entity_id
_entity_poly.type
_entity_poly.pdbx_seq_one_letter_code
_entity_poly.pdbx_strand_id
1 'polypeptide(L)'
;TNVSELEKIKDEHPSIPYILEYRELTKLLSTYIDTLPTYVKDDGRIHAHFVQTGSGTGRFSCEDPNLQNIPVKSELGQKVRSAFIAGKGKTLLSCDYAQIDLRAAAILSGDENLVEIFKKGIDVHTGTAARVFGVKDDKVTSDMRRKAKAINFGILYGMGVTSLKEGMGVERKEAQEFYDQYKFTFSRLMEYLEEIKAYAWKYGYTTTLLGRRREVPLLKSPLPFLRAQGERIAINAPVQGTSADIIKLAMLDTADYVNEKKLDNKVKLVLQIHDELVFEIDEDIAESIADELVAVLEQVLSKRKLSDLPIKASRTLGANLQII
;
A
#
# COMPACT_ATOMS: atom_id res chain seq x y z
N THR A 1 -11.39 13.11 -20.38
CA THR A 1 -12.41 13.45 -19.34
C THR A 1 -12.37 12.50 -18.14
N ASN A 2 -11.19 12.12 -17.63
CA ASN A 2 -11.10 11.43 -16.36
C ASN A 2 -11.28 12.42 -15.19
N VAL A 3 -11.47 11.92 -13.97
CA VAL A 3 -11.70 12.76 -12.78
C VAL A 3 -10.54 13.71 -12.54
N SER A 4 -9.28 13.25 -12.68
CA SER A 4 -8.10 14.08 -12.44
C SER A 4 -7.96 15.26 -13.43
N GLU A 5 -8.44 15.12 -14.66
CA GLU A 5 -8.45 16.24 -15.62
C GLU A 5 -9.59 17.24 -15.33
N LEU A 6 -10.76 16.74 -14.92
CA LEU A 6 -11.86 17.61 -14.53
C LEU A 6 -11.54 18.40 -13.24
N GLU A 7 -10.86 17.78 -12.30
CA GLU A 7 -10.39 18.45 -11.07
C GLU A 7 -9.47 19.65 -11.37
N LYS A 8 -8.61 19.56 -12.39
CA LYS A 8 -7.71 20.67 -12.78
C LYS A 8 -8.46 21.91 -13.28
N ILE A 9 -9.63 21.70 -13.86
CA ILE A 9 -10.43 22.76 -14.50
C ILE A 9 -11.77 22.98 -13.77
N LYS A 10 -11.88 22.53 -12.51
CA LYS A 10 -13.14 22.58 -11.75
C LYS A 10 -13.73 23.99 -11.62
N ASP A 11 -12.89 25.01 -11.60
CA ASP A 11 -13.28 26.41 -11.44
C ASP A 11 -13.52 27.13 -12.79
N GLU A 12 -13.24 26.47 -13.94
CA GLU A 12 -13.41 27.10 -15.26
C GLU A 12 -14.86 27.13 -15.75
N HIS A 13 -15.72 26.24 -15.24
CA HIS A 13 -17.14 26.22 -15.60
C HIS A 13 -18.01 25.65 -14.48
N PRO A 14 -19.15 26.28 -14.14
CA PRO A 14 -19.99 25.87 -13.01
C PRO A 14 -20.60 24.47 -13.11
N SER A 15 -20.67 23.86 -14.30
CA SER A 15 -21.15 22.49 -14.47
C SER A 15 -20.12 21.42 -14.06
N ILE A 16 -18.84 21.74 -13.97
CA ILE A 16 -17.80 20.72 -13.72
C ILE A 16 -17.92 20.09 -12.33
N PRO A 17 -18.12 20.87 -11.23
CA PRO A 17 -18.39 20.29 -9.94
C PRO A 17 -19.59 19.29 -9.92
N TYR A 18 -20.68 19.63 -10.61
CA TYR A 18 -21.85 18.75 -10.73
C TYR A 18 -21.55 17.46 -11.50
N ILE A 19 -20.70 17.52 -12.53
CA ILE A 19 -20.26 16.33 -13.27
C ILE A 19 -19.40 15.43 -12.36
N LEU A 20 -18.52 16.00 -11.54
CA LEU A 20 -17.71 15.25 -10.60
C LEU A 20 -18.58 14.56 -9.54
N GLU A 21 -19.50 15.32 -8.93
CA GLU A 21 -20.47 14.80 -7.96
C GLU A 21 -21.35 13.71 -8.56
N TYR A 22 -21.95 13.94 -9.74
CA TYR A 22 -22.76 12.95 -10.44
C TYR A 22 -21.99 11.65 -10.69
N ARG A 23 -20.73 11.73 -11.09
CA ARG A 23 -19.87 10.54 -11.31
C ARG A 23 -19.58 9.79 -10.03
N GLU A 24 -19.30 10.49 -8.93
CA GLU A 24 -19.10 9.87 -7.64
C GLU A 24 -20.35 9.14 -7.18
N LEU A 25 -21.50 9.83 -7.19
CA LEU A 25 -22.79 9.26 -6.78
C LEU A 25 -23.19 8.06 -7.65
N THR A 26 -23.06 8.18 -8.97
CA THR A 26 -23.40 7.08 -9.90
C THR A 26 -22.49 5.87 -9.68
N LYS A 27 -21.20 6.10 -9.44
CA LYS A 27 -20.26 5.01 -9.12
C LYS A 27 -20.60 4.34 -7.80
N LEU A 28 -20.92 5.10 -6.75
CA LEU A 28 -21.32 4.54 -5.46
C LEU A 28 -22.62 3.74 -5.59
N LEU A 29 -23.60 4.29 -6.28
CA LEU A 29 -24.88 3.63 -6.48
C LEU A 29 -24.70 2.30 -7.24
N SER A 30 -24.15 2.36 -8.44
CA SER A 30 -24.06 1.18 -9.32
C SER A 30 -23.07 0.13 -8.83
N THR A 31 -21.94 0.52 -8.18
CA THR A 31 -20.91 -0.43 -7.76
C THR A 31 -21.19 -1.04 -6.40
N TYR A 32 -21.80 -0.26 -5.49
CA TYR A 32 -21.96 -0.69 -4.09
C TYR A 32 -23.42 -0.83 -3.67
N ILE A 33 -24.24 0.21 -3.82
CA ILE A 33 -25.61 0.21 -3.25
C ILE A 33 -26.51 -0.80 -3.95
N ASP A 34 -26.54 -0.80 -5.29
CA ASP A 34 -27.38 -1.71 -6.07
C ASP A 34 -26.79 -3.11 -6.19
N THR A 35 -25.46 -3.20 -6.21
CA THR A 35 -24.75 -4.44 -6.54
C THR A 35 -24.42 -5.30 -5.31
N LEU A 36 -23.91 -4.72 -4.19
CA LEU A 36 -23.50 -5.50 -3.03
C LEU A 36 -24.63 -6.35 -2.42
N PRO A 37 -25.89 -5.87 -2.31
CA PRO A 37 -26.96 -6.70 -1.78
C PRO A 37 -27.20 -8.00 -2.58
N THR A 38 -26.89 -8.00 -3.89
CA THR A 38 -27.05 -9.20 -4.74
C THR A 38 -26.04 -10.31 -4.45
N TYR A 39 -24.94 -9.97 -3.77
CA TYR A 39 -23.90 -10.91 -3.36
C TYR A 39 -24.11 -11.49 -1.95
N VAL A 40 -25.11 -11.00 -1.21
CA VAL A 40 -25.42 -11.54 0.12
C VAL A 40 -25.96 -12.96 -0.04
N LYS A 41 -25.35 -13.90 0.67
CA LYS A 41 -25.73 -15.31 0.68
C LYS A 41 -26.74 -15.61 1.79
N ASP A 42 -27.23 -16.86 1.87
CA ASP A 42 -28.23 -17.32 2.85
C ASP A 42 -27.78 -17.15 4.31
N ASP A 43 -26.48 -17.12 4.55
CA ASP A 43 -25.88 -16.85 5.86
C ASP A 43 -25.82 -15.36 6.23
N GLY A 44 -26.34 -14.48 5.36
CA GLY A 44 -26.32 -13.02 5.55
C GLY A 44 -24.96 -12.37 5.31
N ARG A 45 -24.02 -13.08 4.67
CA ARG A 45 -22.64 -12.60 4.41
C ARG A 45 -22.36 -12.47 2.91
N ILE A 46 -21.34 -11.65 2.62
CA ILE A 46 -20.74 -11.54 1.29
C ILE A 46 -19.44 -12.33 1.27
N HIS A 47 -19.32 -13.27 0.34
CA HIS A 47 -18.13 -14.10 0.16
C HIS A 47 -17.41 -13.68 -1.13
N ALA A 48 -16.50 -12.71 -1.00
CA ALA A 48 -15.72 -12.25 -2.14
C ALA A 48 -14.66 -13.29 -2.55
N HIS A 49 -14.37 -13.33 -3.84
CA HIS A 49 -13.36 -14.23 -4.40
C HIS A 49 -12.00 -13.55 -4.43
N PHE A 50 -11.03 -14.06 -3.65
CA PHE A 50 -9.64 -13.60 -3.64
C PHE A 50 -8.78 -14.44 -4.59
N VAL A 51 -8.25 -13.80 -5.63
CA VAL A 51 -7.42 -14.45 -6.64
C VAL A 51 -5.94 -14.23 -6.33
N GLN A 52 -5.20 -15.31 -6.06
CA GLN A 52 -3.78 -15.23 -5.68
C GLN A 52 -2.85 -14.90 -6.85
N THR A 53 -3.27 -15.17 -8.08
CA THR A 53 -2.48 -15.02 -9.30
C THR A 53 -2.96 -13.89 -10.20
N GLY A 54 -3.91 -13.09 -9.75
CA GLY A 54 -4.56 -12.03 -10.54
C GLY A 54 -3.66 -10.82 -10.79
N SER A 55 -2.63 -10.61 -9.97
CA SER A 55 -1.70 -9.48 -10.09
C SER A 55 -0.28 -9.93 -10.43
N GLY A 56 0.36 -9.22 -11.36
CA GLY A 56 1.75 -9.48 -11.73
C GLY A 56 2.78 -9.18 -10.63
N THR A 57 2.41 -8.45 -9.57
CA THR A 57 3.26 -8.21 -8.40
C THR A 57 3.07 -9.27 -7.32
N GLY A 58 2.12 -10.19 -7.47
CA GLY A 58 1.78 -11.17 -6.44
C GLY A 58 0.80 -10.66 -5.37
N ARG A 59 0.35 -9.40 -5.44
CA ARG A 59 -0.77 -8.93 -4.62
C ARG A 59 -2.03 -9.73 -4.97
N PHE A 60 -2.92 -9.94 -4.00
CA PHE A 60 -4.24 -10.47 -4.29
C PHE A 60 -5.04 -9.49 -5.15
N SER A 61 -5.85 -10.00 -6.05
CA SER A 61 -7.02 -9.30 -6.56
C SER A 61 -8.28 -9.87 -5.93
N CYS A 62 -9.34 -9.09 -5.92
CA CYS A 62 -10.61 -9.46 -5.31
C CYS A 62 -11.72 -9.18 -6.33
N GLU A 63 -12.61 -10.15 -6.51
CA GLU A 63 -13.74 -10.08 -7.45
C GLU A 63 -14.98 -10.75 -6.85
N ASP A 64 -16.11 -10.49 -7.43
CA ASP A 64 -17.42 -11.07 -7.10
C ASP A 64 -17.84 -10.98 -5.61
N PRO A 65 -17.87 -9.78 -5.01
CA PRO A 65 -17.51 -8.44 -5.46
C PRO A 65 -16.07 -8.05 -5.09
N ASN A 66 -15.55 -6.96 -5.72
CA ASN A 66 -14.25 -6.41 -5.33
C ASN A 66 -14.37 -5.57 -4.06
N LEU A 67 -14.06 -6.16 -2.90
CA LEU A 67 -14.09 -5.50 -1.60
C LEU A 67 -12.81 -4.69 -1.28
N GLN A 68 -11.73 -4.82 -2.08
CA GLN A 68 -10.49 -4.05 -1.89
C GLN A 68 -10.62 -2.59 -2.33
N ASN A 69 -11.66 -2.24 -3.08
CA ASN A 69 -11.86 -0.90 -3.65
C ASN A 69 -12.98 -0.09 -3.00
N ILE A 70 -13.50 -0.52 -1.83
CA ILE A 70 -14.53 0.24 -1.10
C ILE A 70 -13.94 1.62 -0.73
N PRO A 71 -14.58 2.75 -1.09
CA PRO A 71 -14.03 4.07 -0.89
C PRO A 71 -13.75 4.39 0.58
N VAL A 72 -12.61 5.05 0.83
CA VAL A 72 -12.16 5.44 2.20
C VAL A 72 -12.29 6.94 2.42
N LYS A 73 -12.10 7.75 1.37
CA LYS A 73 -11.86 9.19 1.51
C LYS A 73 -13.12 10.03 1.58
N SER A 74 -14.23 9.63 0.93
CA SER A 74 -15.44 10.43 0.92
C SER A 74 -16.38 10.03 2.07
N GLU A 75 -17.19 10.98 2.55
CA GLU A 75 -18.20 10.73 3.58
C GLU A 75 -19.18 9.62 3.18
N LEU A 76 -19.59 9.62 1.91
CA LEU A 76 -20.46 8.58 1.37
C LEU A 76 -19.77 7.21 1.30
N GLY A 77 -18.47 7.18 0.97
CA GLY A 77 -17.66 5.96 1.01
C GLY A 77 -17.59 5.39 2.43
N GLN A 78 -17.41 6.24 3.43
CA GLN A 78 -17.44 5.83 4.84
C GLN A 78 -18.79 5.23 5.24
N LYS A 79 -19.91 5.79 4.74
CA LYS A 79 -21.25 5.21 4.95
C LYS A 79 -21.40 3.82 4.31
N VAL A 80 -20.81 3.58 3.13
CA VAL A 80 -20.78 2.24 2.54
C VAL A 80 -19.98 1.28 3.42
N ARG A 81 -18.82 1.71 3.97
CA ARG A 81 -18.03 0.90 4.90
C ARG A 81 -18.77 0.54 6.18
N SER A 82 -19.59 1.46 6.72
CA SER A 82 -20.36 1.19 7.95
C SER A 82 -21.40 0.09 7.79
N ALA A 83 -21.79 -0.24 6.54
CA ALA A 83 -22.72 -1.35 6.28
C ALA A 83 -22.09 -2.74 6.44
N PHE A 84 -20.76 -2.83 6.44
CA PHE A 84 -20.04 -4.09 6.71
C PHE A 84 -19.77 -4.22 8.20
N ILE A 85 -20.62 -4.96 8.88
CA ILE A 85 -20.61 -5.12 10.35
C ILE A 85 -20.04 -6.47 10.77
N ALA A 86 -19.51 -6.54 11.98
CA ALA A 86 -19.16 -7.79 12.62
C ALA A 86 -20.41 -8.63 12.94
N GLY A 87 -20.24 -9.93 13.02
CA GLY A 87 -21.30 -10.85 13.48
C GLY A 87 -21.69 -10.57 14.96
N LYS A 88 -22.84 -11.07 15.36
CA LYS A 88 -23.34 -10.90 16.75
C LYS A 88 -22.35 -11.46 17.78
N GLY A 89 -21.96 -10.65 18.77
CA GLY A 89 -20.97 -10.99 19.81
C GLY A 89 -19.53 -10.98 19.30
N LYS A 90 -19.30 -10.35 18.12
CA LYS A 90 -17.98 -10.23 17.51
C LYS A 90 -17.65 -8.77 17.22
N THR A 91 -16.38 -8.49 17.03
CA THR A 91 -15.84 -7.21 16.60
C THR A 91 -14.90 -7.42 15.41
N LEU A 92 -14.68 -6.41 14.60
CA LEU A 92 -13.65 -6.39 13.56
C LEU A 92 -12.35 -5.85 14.15
N LEU A 93 -11.26 -6.50 13.80
CA LEU A 93 -9.90 -6.03 14.03
C LEU A 93 -9.24 -5.77 12.69
N SER A 94 -8.82 -4.54 12.46
CA SER A 94 -7.93 -4.17 11.36
C SER A 94 -6.49 -4.19 11.87
N CYS A 95 -5.59 -4.82 11.10
CA CYS A 95 -4.16 -4.77 11.29
C CYS A 95 -3.51 -4.27 9.99
N ASP A 96 -2.94 -3.05 10.00
CA ASP A 96 -2.35 -2.40 8.83
C ASP A 96 -0.83 -2.24 8.98
N TYR A 97 -0.09 -2.68 7.97
CA TYR A 97 1.36 -2.50 7.93
C TYR A 97 1.76 -1.06 7.63
N ALA A 98 2.47 -0.45 8.54
CA ALA A 98 2.99 0.90 8.37
C ALA A 98 4.05 0.96 7.26
N GLN A 99 3.70 1.55 6.11
CA GLN A 99 4.62 1.89 5.02
C GLN A 99 5.44 0.69 4.50
N ILE A 100 4.81 -0.44 4.30
CA ILE A 100 5.48 -1.70 3.97
C ILE A 100 6.31 -1.63 2.67
N ASP A 101 5.85 -0.91 1.63
CA ASP A 101 6.59 -0.75 0.38
C ASP A 101 7.92 0.00 0.61
N LEU A 102 7.97 1.03 1.47
CA LEU A 102 9.20 1.75 1.79
C LEU A 102 10.14 0.91 2.69
N ARG A 103 9.59 0.07 3.57
CA ARG A 103 10.37 -0.91 4.33
C ARG A 103 10.95 -1.98 3.42
N ALA A 104 10.18 -2.49 2.46
CA ALA A 104 10.67 -3.41 1.44
C ALA A 104 11.80 -2.78 0.62
N ALA A 105 11.67 -1.51 0.22
CA ALA A 105 12.73 -0.78 -0.47
C ALA A 105 14.00 -0.63 0.38
N ALA A 106 13.87 -0.34 1.68
CA ALA A 106 14.99 -0.28 2.61
C ALA A 106 15.71 -1.63 2.75
N ILE A 107 14.95 -2.72 2.86
CA ILE A 107 15.50 -4.08 2.95
C ILE A 107 16.24 -4.47 1.66
N LEU A 108 15.62 -4.23 0.51
CA LEU A 108 16.16 -4.62 -0.78
C LEU A 108 17.39 -3.81 -1.19
N SER A 109 17.38 -2.50 -0.94
CA SER A 109 18.50 -1.62 -1.27
C SER A 109 19.65 -1.68 -0.27
N GLY A 110 19.34 -1.91 1.01
CA GLY A 110 20.29 -1.76 2.10
C GLY A 110 20.73 -0.31 2.33
N ASP A 111 19.95 0.69 1.88
CA ASP A 111 20.28 2.11 2.07
C ASP A 111 20.31 2.47 3.54
N GLU A 112 21.48 2.89 4.03
CA GLU A 112 21.74 3.09 5.45
C GLU A 112 20.85 4.19 6.05
N ASN A 113 20.61 5.28 5.31
CA ASN A 113 19.77 6.38 5.76
C ASN A 113 18.31 5.94 5.90
N LEU A 114 17.81 5.15 4.95
CA LEU A 114 16.45 4.65 4.98
C LEU A 114 16.27 3.59 6.08
N VAL A 115 17.24 2.69 6.23
CA VAL A 115 17.27 1.68 7.29
C VAL A 115 17.32 2.34 8.67
N GLU A 116 18.14 3.38 8.84
CA GLU A 116 18.27 4.11 10.11
C GLU A 116 16.95 4.78 10.52
N ILE A 117 16.23 5.40 9.58
CA ILE A 117 14.92 6.02 9.83
C ILE A 117 13.98 4.99 10.46
N PHE A 118 13.88 3.80 9.86
CA PHE A 118 12.98 2.75 10.34
C PHE A 118 13.44 2.13 11.65
N LYS A 119 14.76 1.92 11.85
CA LYS A 119 15.30 1.39 13.12
C LYS A 119 15.09 2.33 14.29
N LYS A 120 15.14 3.64 14.05
CA LYS A 120 14.85 4.66 15.07
C LYS A 120 13.35 4.88 15.32
N GLY A 121 12.46 4.23 14.55
CA GLY A 121 11.01 4.42 14.65
C GLY A 121 10.53 5.82 14.23
N ILE A 122 11.32 6.53 13.43
CA ILE A 122 10.96 7.84 12.89
C ILE A 122 9.94 7.65 11.76
N ASP A 123 8.93 8.52 11.67
CA ASP A 123 8.06 8.56 10.50
C ASP A 123 8.90 8.77 9.24
N VAL A 124 8.78 7.87 8.27
CA VAL A 124 9.69 7.87 7.10
C VAL A 124 9.62 9.17 6.29
N HIS A 125 8.47 9.81 6.22
CA HIS A 125 8.33 11.05 5.47
C HIS A 125 8.99 12.22 6.23
N THR A 126 8.89 12.21 7.55
CA THR A 126 9.61 13.16 8.42
C THR A 126 11.11 12.94 8.35
N GLY A 127 11.56 11.71 8.53
CA GLY A 127 12.97 11.36 8.46
C GLY A 127 13.63 11.63 7.10
N THR A 128 12.88 11.40 5.99
CA THR A 128 13.32 11.79 4.64
C THR A 128 13.41 13.31 4.50
N ALA A 129 12.37 14.03 4.94
CA ALA A 129 12.37 15.49 4.88
C ALA A 129 13.53 16.10 5.65
N ALA A 130 13.77 15.63 6.88
CA ALA A 130 14.87 16.10 7.74
C ALA A 130 16.22 15.99 7.02
N ARG A 131 16.49 14.83 6.41
CA ARG A 131 17.76 14.57 5.72
C ARG A 131 17.90 15.37 4.42
N VAL A 132 16.85 15.44 3.61
CA VAL A 132 16.86 16.13 2.32
C VAL A 132 16.93 17.65 2.49
N PHE A 133 16.23 18.21 3.47
CA PHE A 133 16.28 19.65 3.77
C PHE A 133 17.40 20.05 4.73
N GLY A 134 18.16 19.09 5.28
CA GLY A 134 19.26 19.37 6.22
C GLY A 134 18.80 19.96 7.56
N VAL A 135 17.61 19.56 8.04
CA VAL A 135 17.04 20.04 9.30
C VAL A 135 16.88 18.89 10.30
N LYS A 136 16.70 19.20 11.59
CA LYS A 136 16.36 18.19 12.60
C LYS A 136 14.92 17.69 12.42
N ASP A 137 14.61 16.46 12.85
CA ASP A 137 13.29 15.83 12.73
C ASP A 137 12.17 16.71 13.34
N ASP A 138 12.43 17.37 14.49
CA ASP A 138 11.52 18.27 15.18
C ASP A 138 11.30 19.62 14.47
N LYS A 139 12.09 19.95 13.48
CA LYS A 139 12.00 21.17 12.63
C LYS A 139 11.37 20.91 11.28
N VAL A 140 10.97 19.71 10.98
CA VAL A 140 10.28 19.37 9.73
C VAL A 140 8.89 19.96 9.71
N THR A 141 8.61 20.84 8.76
CA THR A 141 7.29 21.43 8.56
C THR A 141 6.34 20.44 7.84
N SER A 142 5.03 20.71 7.93
CA SER A 142 4.01 19.91 7.20
C SER A 142 4.24 19.93 5.69
N ASP A 143 4.71 21.05 5.13
CA ASP A 143 5.03 21.15 3.69
C ASP A 143 6.25 20.31 3.32
N MET A 144 7.34 20.38 4.10
CA MET A 144 8.51 19.52 3.90
C MET A 144 8.12 18.04 3.94
N ARG A 145 7.32 17.63 4.92
CA ARG A 145 6.83 16.26 5.05
C ARG A 145 5.95 15.85 3.86
N ARG A 146 5.09 16.73 3.37
CA ARG A 146 4.24 16.51 2.18
C ARG A 146 5.10 16.29 0.93
N LYS A 147 6.12 17.14 0.71
CA LYS A 147 7.08 17.01 -0.40
C LYS A 147 7.86 15.69 -0.32
N ALA A 148 8.35 15.33 0.88
CA ALA A 148 9.02 14.07 1.11
C ALA A 148 8.10 12.86 0.87
N LYS A 149 6.82 12.95 1.25
CA LYS A 149 5.84 11.90 0.92
C LYS A 149 5.68 11.71 -0.58
N ALA A 150 5.61 12.79 -1.36
CA ALA A 150 5.46 12.73 -2.80
C ALA A 150 6.67 12.03 -3.47
N ILE A 151 7.91 12.36 -3.06
CA ILE A 151 9.10 11.74 -3.66
C ILE A 151 9.29 10.29 -3.20
N ASN A 152 9.06 9.97 -1.92
CA ASN A 152 9.22 8.62 -1.39
C ASN A 152 8.36 7.60 -2.16
N PHE A 153 7.11 7.94 -2.44
CA PHE A 153 6.28 7.09 -3.28
C PHE A 153 6.68 7.19 -4.75
N GLY A 154 6.90 8.41 -5.24
CA GLY A 154 7.22 8.64 -6.65
C GLY A 154 8.43 7.86 -7.15
N ILE A 155 9.52 7.82 -6.39
CA ILE A 155 10.75 7.12 -6.73
C ILE A 155 10.51 5.61 -6.92
N LEU A 156 9.75 4.98 -6.03
CA LEU A 156 9.44 3.54 -6.12
C LEU A 156 8.57 3.20 -7.34
N TYR A 157 7.88 4.18 -7.91
CA TYR A 157 7.10 4.03 -9.14
C TYR A 157 7.84 4.54 -10.39
N GLY A 158 9.14 4.84 -10.27
CA GLY A 158 9.95 5.34 -11.38
C GLY A 158 9.55 6.73 -11.86
N MET A 159 9.08 7.59 -10.94
CA MET A 159 8.70 8.98 -11.23
C MET A 159 9.93 9.82 -11.51
N GLY A 160 9.90 10.57 -12.62
CA GLY A 160 10.91 11.58 -12.93
C GLY A 160 10.52 12.97 -12.40
N VAL A 161 11.42 13.93 -12.59
CA VAL A 161 11.28 15.33 -12.11
C VAL A 161 9.98 16.00 -12.56
N THR A 162 9.51 15.71 -13.79
CA THR A 162 8.28 16.32 -14.32
C THR A 162 7.05 15.93 -13.50
N SER A 163 6.88 14.64 -13.22
CA SER A 163 5.76 14.17 -12.40
C SER A 163 5.95 14.55 -10.93
N LEU A 164 7.20 14.65 -10.45
CA LEU A 164 7.51 15.13 -9.11
C LEU A 164 7.09 16.58 -8.91
N LYS A 165 7.39 17.47 -9.88
CA LYS A 165 6.92 18.86 -9.92
C LYS A 165 5.41 18.93 -9.69
N GLU A 166 4.64 18.14 -10.45
CA GLU A 166 3.18 18.09 -10.33
C GLU A 166 2.72 17.59 -8.95
N GLY A 167 3.32 16.50 -8.47
CA GLY A 167 2.99 15.91 -7.16
C GLY A 167 3.35 16.79 -5.96
N MET A 168 4.39 17.60 -6.07
CA MET A 168 4.81 18.56 -5.04
C MET A 168 4.08 19.90 -5.14
N GLY A 169 3.57 20.27 -6.33
CA GLY A 169 2.97 21.58 -6.60
C GLY A 169 3.98 22.71 -6.59
N VAL A 170 5.18 22.47 -7.14
CA VAL A 170 6.31 23.43 -7.16
C VAL A 170 6.82 23.68 -8.57
N GLU A 171 7.73 24.64 -8.74
CA GLU A 171 8.39 24.87 -10.02
C GLU A 171 9.39 23.76 -10.36
N ARG A 172 9.68 23.60 -11.69
CA ARG A 172 10.58 22.54 -12.17
C ARG A 172 11.98 22.61 -11.56
N LYS A 173 12.49 23.81 -11.32
CA LYS A 173 13.82 24.03 -10.73
C LYS A 173 13.86 23.48 -9.31
N GLU A 174 12.88 23.82 -8.49
CA GLU A 174 12.77 23.34 -7.11
C GLU A 174 12.59 21.80 -7.06
N ALA A 175 11.76 21.26 -7.95
CA ALA A 175 11.60 19.80 -8.06
C ALA A 175 12.90 19.10 -8.44
N GLN A 176 13.71 19.69 -9.34
CA GLN A 176 15.02 19.16 -9.72
C GLN A 176 16.01 19.18 -8.55
N GLU A 177 16.13 20.33 -7.86
CA GLU A 177 17.01 20.47 -6.71
C GLU A 177 16.65 19.47 -5.61
N PHE A 178 15.36 19.31 -5.34
CA PHE A 178 14.87 18.33 -4.35
C PHE A 178 15.15 16.89 -4.78
N TYR A 179 14.96 16.56 -6.05
CA TYR A 179 15.26 15.25 -6.61
C TYR A 179 16.75 14.92 -6.53
N ASP A 180 17.63 15.88 -6.85
CA ASP A 180 19.07 15.69 -6.80
C ASP A 180 19.56 15.53 -5.35
N GLN A 181 19.01 16.30 -4.41
CA GLN A 181 19.30 16.16 -2.99
C GLN A 181 18.81 14.81 -2.44
N TYR A 182 17.63 14.35 -2.89
CA TYR A 182 17.13 13.02 -2.53
C TYR A 182 18.07 11.92 -3.03
N LYS A 183 18.51 11.99 -4.28
CA LYS A 183 19.47 11.04 -4.86
C LYS A 183 20.80 11.00 -4.10
N PHE A 184 21.28 12.16 -3.70
CA PHE A 184 22.48 12.24 -2.89
C PHE A 184 22.28 11.60 -1.52
N THR A 185 21.17 11.89 -0.86
CA THR A 185 20.84 11.42 0.48
C THR A 185 20.61 9.91 0.54
N PHE A 186 19.89 9.37 -0.45
CA PHE A 186 19.54 7.96 -0.53
C PHE A 186 20.24 7.29 -1.73
N SER A 187 21.57 7.51 -1.80
CA SER A 187 22.36 7.09 -2.96
C SER A 187 22.30 5.59 -3.21
N ARG A 188 22.36 4.76 -2.15
CA ARG A 188 22.30 3.31 -2.29
C ARG A 188 20.93 2.83 -2.79
N LEU A 189 19.83 3.46 -2.36
CA LEU A 189 18.51 3.20 -2.92
C LEU A 189 18.48 3.50 -4.43
N MET A 190 19.01 4.65 -4.83
CA MET A 190 19.02 5.03 -6.25
C MET A 190 19.91 4.10 -7.10
N GLU A 191 21.07 3.70 -6.60
CA GLU A 191 21.92 2.69 -7.24
C GLU A 191 21.18 1.36 -7.41
N TYR A 192 20.51 0.89 -6.37
CA TYR A 192 19.70 -0.34 -6.41
C TYR A 192 18.61 -0.28 -7.49
N LEU A 193 17.94 0.86 -7.66
CA LEU A 193 16.93 1.02 -8.71
C LEU A 193 17.54 0.94 -10.11
N GLU A 194 18.76 1.47 -10.32
CA GLU A 194 19.48 1.34 -11.60
C GLU A 194 19.99 -0.10 -11.81
N GLU A 195 20.47 -0.77 -10.75
CA GLU A 195 20.85 -2.20 -10.80
C GLU A 195 19.67 -3.07 -11.22
N ILE A 196 18.47 -2.84 -10.69
CA ILE A 196 17.25 -3.58 -11.09
C ILE A 196 16.92 -3.36 -12.56
N LYS A 197 17.01 -2.12 -13.05
CA LYS A 197 16.77 -1.82 -14.46
C LYS A 197 17.76 -2.58 -15.35
N ALA A 198 19.05 -2.50 -15.01
CA ALA A 198 20.10 -3.21 -15.76
C ALA A 198 19.89 -4.74 -15.73
N TYR A 199 19.49 -5.28 -14.58
CA TYR A 199 19.16 -6.70 -14.44
C TYR A 199 17.96 -7.09 -15.33
N ALA A 200 16.90 -6.30 -15.30
CA ALA A 200 15.71 -6.55 -16.12
C ALA A 200 16.00 -6.46 -17.62
N TRP A 201 16.82 -5.51 -18.05
CA TRP A 201 17.28 -5.43 -19.44
C TRP A 201 18.08 -6.66 -19.87
N LYS A 202 18.94 -7.18 -18.99
CA LYS A 202 19.80 -8.34 -19.27
C LYS A 202 19.01 -9.65 -19.29
N TYR A 203 18.11 -9.85 -18.32
CA TYR A 203 17.46 -11.15 -18.09
C TYR A 203 15.99 -11.19 -18.48
N GLY A 204 15.34 -10.06 -18.71
CA GLY A 204 13.92 -9.95 -19.08
C GLY A 204 12.95 -10.04 -17.92
N TYR A 205 13.43 -10.09 -16.68
CA TYR A 205 12.60 -10.18 -15.46
C TYR A 205 13.28 -9.51 -14.26
N THR A 206 12.52 -9.32 -13.19
CA THR A 206 13.01 -8.94 -11.85
C THR A 206 12.49 -9.93 -10.80
N THR A 207 13.06 -9.89 -9.59
CA THR A 207 12.69 -10.79 -8.50
C THR A 207 12.43 -10.04 -7.19
N THR A 208 11.53 -10.59 -6.36
CA THR A 208 11.32 -10.15 -4.97
C THR A 208 12.41 -10.69 -4.04
N LEU A 209 12.39 -10.26 -2.77
CA LEU A 209 13.24 -10.82 -1.70
C LEU A 209 13.11 -12.35 -1.59
N LEU A 210 11.92 -12.90 -1.83
CA LEU A 210 11.62 -14.33 -1.75
C LEU A 210 11.73 -15.07 -3.09
N GLY A 211 12.29 -14.41 -4.14
CA GLY A 211 12.54 -15.02 -5.43
C GLY A 211 11.35 -15.09 -6.38
N ARG A 212 10.22 -14.47 -6.08
CA ARG A 212 9.11 -14.33 -7.04
C ARG A 212 9.58 -13.56 -8.26
N ARG A 213 9.40 -14.14 -9.45
CA ARG A 213 9.79 -13.52 -10.73
C ARG A 213 8.64 -12.69 -11.30
N ARG A 214 8.99 -11.52 -11.83
CA ARG A 214 8.14 -10.69 -12.67
C ARG A 214 8.77 -10.51 -14.03
N GLU A 215 8.19 -11.13 -15.05
CA GLU A 215 8.61 -10.92 -16.45
C GLU A 215 8.27 -9.51 -16.91
N VAL A 216 9.18 -8.89 -17.69
CA VAL A 216 9.05 -7.52 -18.19
C VAL A 216 9.23 -7.49 -19.72
N PRO A 217 8.30 -8.07 -20.49
CA PRO A 217 8.44 -8.18 -21.94
C PRO A 217 8.44 -6.83 -22.65
N LEU A 218 7.86 -5.78 -22.02
CA LEU A 218 7.82 -4.43 -22.57
C LEU A 218 9.20 -3.81 -22.82
N LEU A 219 10.24 -4.26 -22.13
CA LEU A 219 11.61 -3.82 -22.37
C LEU A 219 12.08 -4.12 -23.80
N LYS A 220 11.57 -5.18 -24.42
CA LYS A 220 11.91 -5.57 -25.81
C LYS A 220 11.06 -4.83 -26.87
N SER A 221 10.15 -3.96 -26.47
CA SER A 221 9.29 -3.24 -27.42
C SER A 221 10.10 -2.30 -28.32
N PRO A 222 9.78 -2.17 -29.62
CA PRO A 222 10.38 -1.16 -30.49
C PRO A 222 9.97 0.27 -30.06
N LEU A 223 8.85 0.43 -29.33
CA LEU A 223 8.30 1.74 -28.95
C LEU A 223 8.94 2.26 -27.66
N PRO A 224 9.58 3.47 -27.68
CA PRO A 224 10.28 4.01 -26.50
C PRO A 224 9.41 4.16 -25.27
N PHE A 225 8.15 4.58 -25.43
CA PHE A 225 7.23 4.77 -24.30
C PHE A 225 6.85 3.44 -23.61
N LEU A 226 6.77 2.32 -24.37
CA LEU A 226 6.54 0.99 -23.80
C LEU A 226 7.78 0.49 -23.06
N ARG A 227 8.99 0.77 -23.60
CA ARG A 227 10.23 0.45 -22.86
C ARG A 227 10.31 1.19 -21.54
N ALA A 228 10.01 2.51 -21.55
CA ALA A 228 9.96 3.31 -20.32
C ALA A 228 8.90 2.79 -19.33
N GLN A 229 7.77 2.29 -19.82
CA GLN A 229 6.79 1.59 -18.98
C GLN A 229 7.37 0.28 -18.42
N GLY A 230 8.10 -0.48 -19.23
CA GLY A 230 8.80 -1.69 -18.80
C GLY A 230 9.81 -1.39 -17.67
N GLU A 231 10.59 -0.33 -17.79
CA GLU A 231 11.53 0.09 -16.74
C GLU A 231 10.82 0.43 -15.42
N ARG A 232 9.69 1.13 -15.48
CA ARG A 232 8.88 1.40 -14.27
C ARG A 232 8.34 0.12 -13.64
N ILE A 233 7.87 -0.84 -14.46
CA ILE A 233 7.46 -2.16 -13.97
C ILE A 233 8.63 -2.88 -13.30
N ALA A 234 9.82 -2.85 -13.91
CA ALA A 234 11.01 -3.49 -13.39
C ALA A 234 11.42 -2.94 -12.01
N ILE A 235 11.39 -1.63 -11.83
CA ILE A 235 11.70 -0.95 -10.56
C ILE A 235 10.67 -1.30 -9.49
N ASN A 236 9.39 -1.22 -9.82
CA ASN A 236 8.29 -1.32 -8.86
C ASN A 236 8.05 -2.77 -8.41
N ALA A 237 8.16 -3.74 -9.32
CA ALA A 237 7.78 -5.12 -9.05
C ALA A 237 8.54 -5.80 -7.89
N PRO A 238 9.87 -5.63 -7.70
CA PRO A 238 10.57 -6.18 -6.55
C PRO A 238 10.04 -5.64 -5.22
N VAL A 239 9.78 -4.34 -5.14
CA VAL A 239 9.30 -3.67 -3.91
C VAL A 239 7.88 -4.12 -3.58
N GLN A 240 6.93 -3.89 -4.49
CA GLN A 240 5.53 -4.29 -4.27
C GLN A 240 5.37 -5.80 -4.11
N GLY A 241 6.15 -6.58 -4.86
CA GLY A 241 6.11 -8.04 -4.76
C GLY A 241 6.65 -8.53 -3.43
N THR A 242 7.70 -7.91 -2.89
CA THR A 242 8.22 -8.23 -1.55
C THR A 242 7.18 -7.89 -0.47
N SER A 243 6.51 -6.73 -0.57
CA SER A 243 5.40 -6.39 0.33
C SER A 243 4.28 -7.43 0.26
N ALA A 244 3.88 -7.84 -0.96
CA ALA A 244 2.86 -8.89 -1.15
C ALA A 244 3.28 -10.24 -0.57
N ASP A 245 4.55 -10.61 -0.70
CA ASP A 245 5.10 -11.83 -0.13
C ASP A 245 5.10 -11.79 1.40
N ILE A 246 5.47 -10.65 2.01
CA ILE A 246 5.40 -10.43 3.47
C ILE A 246 3.97 -10.60 3.97
N ILE A 247 2.99 -9.98 3.31
CA ILE A 247 1.58 -10.09 3.69
C ILE A 247 1.09 -11.54 3.62
N LYS A 248 1.46 -12.27 2.58
CA LYS A 248 1.11 -13.70 2.46
C LYS A 248 1.73 -14.55 3.55
N LEU A 249 2.99 -14.30 3.90
CA LEU A 249 3.63 -14.95 5.03
C LEU A 249 2.94 -14.61 6.36
N ALA A 250 2.54 -13.34 6.53
CA ALA A 250 1.78 -12.89 7.69
C ALA A 250 0.43 -13.62 7.83
N MET A 251 -0.27 -13.82 6.71
CA MET A 251 -1.52 -14.60 6.70
C MET A 251 -1.29 -16.06 7.13
N LEU A 252 -0.19 -16.67 6.69
CA LEU A 252 0.17 -18.03 7.12
C LEU A 252 0.52 -18.06 8.61
N ASP A 253 1.38 -17.14 9.07
CA ASP A 253 1.78 -17.09 10.48
C ASP A 253 0.59 -16.81 11.41
N THR A 254 -0.37 -16.00 10.99
CA THR A 254 -1.61 -15.76 11.77
C THR A 254 -2.52 -16.98 11.77
N ALA A 255 -2.62 -17.72 10.66
CA ALA A 255 -3.37 -18.97 10.63
C ALA A 255 -2.74 -20.04 11.55
N ASP A 256 -1.42 -20.19 11.52
CA ASP A 256 -0.68 -21.08 12.41
C ASP A 256 -0.91 -20.71 13.87
N TYR A 257 -0.79 -19.41 14.21
CA TYR A 257 -1.05 -18.90 15.56
C TYR A 257 -2.48 -19.23 16.04
N VAL A 258 -3.49 -18.97 15.21
CA VAL A 258 -4.90 -19.25 15.53
C VAL A 258 -5.11 -20.75 15.79
N ASN A 259 -4.53 -21.61 14.96
CA ASN A 259 -4.61 -23.06 15.10
C ASN A 259 -3.91 -23.56 16.38
N GLU A 260 -2.68 -23.10 16.66
CA GLU A 260 -1.90 -23.47 17.84
C GLU A 260 -2.62 -23.09 19.15
N LYS A 261 -3.27 -21.93 19.16
CA LYS A 261 -4.05 -21.42 20.29
C LYS A 261 -5.47 -22.03 20.36
N LYS A 262 -5.89 -22.82 19.37
CA LYS A 262 -7.25 -23.39 19.24
C LYS A 262 -8.34 -22.31 19.21
N LEU A 263 -8.10 -21.24 18.47
CA LEU A 263 -8.98 -20.09 18.36
C LEU A 263 -9.79 -20.08 17.06
N ASP A 264 -9.79 -21.16 16.28
CA ASP A 264 -10.41 -21.24 14.94
C ASP A 264 -11.89 -20.85 14.91
N ASN A 265 -12.63 -21.02 16.01
CA ASN A 265 -14.02 -20.63 16.11
C ASN A 265 -14.21 -19.18 16.58
N LYS A 266 -13.17 -18.55 17.12
CA LYS A 266 -13.21 -17.24 17.75
C LYS A 266 -12.53 -16.14 16.94
N VAL A 267 -11.58 -16.50 16.07
CA VAL A 267 -10.79 -15.58 15.26
C VAL A 267 -10.84 -16.03 13.81
N LYS A 268 -11.32 -15.17 12.91
CA LYS A 268 -11.39 -15.43 11.47
C LYS A 268 -10.73 -14.30 10.70
N LEU A 269 -9.78 -14.61 9.82
CA LEU A 269 -9.35 -13.66 8.79
C LEU A 269 -10.47 -13.54 7.76
N VAL A 270 -11.06 -12.36 7.61
CA VAL A 270 -12.24 -12.14 6.75
C VAL A 270 -11.92 -11.31 5.51
N LEU A 271 -10.95 -10.39 5.57
CA LEU A 271 -10.56 -9.58 4.42
C LEU A 271 -9.05 -9.33 4.40
N GLN A 272 -8.51 -9.17 3.19
CA GLN A 272 -7.18 -8.63 2.92
C GLN A 272 -7.38 -7.42 1.99
N ILE A 273 -6.99 -6.23 2.42
CA ILE A 273 -7.17 -4.98 1.70
C ILE A 273 -5.82 -4.27 1.61
N HIS A 274 -5.20 -4.22 0.40
CA HIS A 274 -3.88 -3.63 0.19
C HIS A 274 -2.80 -4.18 1.13
N ASP A 275 -2.42 -3.42 2.16
CA ASP A 275 -1.39 -3.77 3.14
C ASP A 275 -2.00 -4.16 4.51
N GLU A 276 -3.29 -4.40 4.54
CA GLU A 276 -4.13 -4.59 5.72
C GLU A 276 -4.76 -5.98 5.76
N LEU A 277 -4.82 -6.56 6.97
CA LEU A 277 -5.56 -7.78 7.29
C LEU A 277 -6.71 -7.46 8.24
N VAL A 278 -7.92 -7.88 7.90
CA VAL A 278 -9.11 -7.69 8.74
C VAL A 278 -9.56 -9.02 9.29
N PHE A 279 -9.67 -9.09 10.60
CA PHE A 279 -10.14 -10.25 11.34
C PHE A 279 -11.51 -9.97 11.96
N GLU A 280 -12.35 -10.97 12.05
CA GLU A 280 -13.54 -10.99 12.89
C GLU A 280 -13.22 -11.81 14.14
N ILE A 281 -13.41 -11.24 15.34
CA ILE A 281 -12.96 -11.80 16.61
C ILE A 281 -14.11 -11.76 17.62
N ASP A 282 -14.22 -12.77 18.49
CA ASP A 282 -15.14 -12.74 19.62
C ASP A 282 -14.80 -11.58 20.57
N GLU A 283 -15.80 -10.79 20.98
CA GLU A 283 -15.60 -9.55 21.74
C GLU A 283 -14.86 -9.78 23.08
N ASP A 284 -15.08 -10.93 23.72
CA ASP A 284 -14.50 -11.27 25.04
C ASP A 284 -12.97 -11.41 25.03
N ILE A 285 -12.37 -11.69 23.87
CA ILE A 285 -10.92 -11.89 23.70
C ILE A 285 -10.25 -10.84 22.79
N ALA A 286 -11.03 -9.94 22.20
CA ALA A 286 -10.57 -9.10 21.09
C ALA A 286 -9.34 -8.25 21.43
N GLU A 287 -9.31 -7.58 22.59
CA GLU A 287 -8.18 -6.72 22.98
C GLU A 287 -6.87 -7.50 23.16
N SER A 288 -6.94 -8.67 23.85
CA SER A 288 -5.75 -9.48 24.09
C SER A 288 -5.21 -10.12 22.81
N ILE A 289 -6.11 -10.63 21.96
CA ILE A 289 -5.75 -11.26 20.68
C ILE A 289 -5.24 -10.23 19.67
N ALA A 290 -5.77 -9.01 19.69
CA ALA A 290 -5.30 -7.94 18.79
C ALA A 290 -3.80 -7.66 18.97
N ASP A 291 -3.30 -7.56 20.20
CA ASP A 291 -1.89 -7.34 20.48
C ASP A 291 -1.02 -8.55 20.08
N GLU A 292 -1.51 -9.77 20.33
CA GLU A 292 -0.79 -10.98 19.93
C GLU A 292 -0.72 -11.13 18.41
N LEU A 293 -1.81 -10.82 17.67
CA LEU A 293 -1.79 -10.81 16.20
C LEU A 293 -0.83 -9.75 15.62
N VAL A 294 -0.80 -8.55 16.19
CA VAL A 294 0.18 -7.52 15.81
C VAL A 294 1.60 -8.04 16.02
N ALA A 295 1.88 -8.69 17.14
CA ALA A 295 3.21 -9.26 17.40
C ALA A 295 3.58 -10.35 16.37
N VAL A 296 2.63 -11.20 15.96
CA VAL A 296 2.83 -12.19 14.89
C VAL A 296 3.17 -11.50 13.57
N LEU A 297 2.42 -10.46 13.20
CA LEU A 297 2.65 -9.70 11.97
C LEU A 297 4.03 -9.03 11.94
N GLU A 298 4.46 -8.45 13.05
CA GLU A 298 5.75 -7.75 13.15
C GLU A 298 6.96 -8.70 13.10
N GLN A 299 6.78 -9.98 13.41
CA GLN A 299 7.85 -10.98 13.47
C GLN A 299 8.07 -11.76 12.15
N VAL A 300 7.27 -11.53 11.11
CA VAL A 300 7.27 -12.32 9.86
C VAL A 300 8.66 -12.47 9.24
N LEU A 301 9.46 -11.40 9.17
CA LEU A 301 10.80 -11.44 8.58
C LEU A 301 11.87 -11.92 9.56
N SER A 302 11.85 -11.46 10.81
CA SER A 302 12.85 -11.84 11.83
C SER A 302 12.77 -13.33 12.17
N LYS A 303 11.57 -13.90 12.31
CA LYS A 303 11.33 -15.34 12.48
C LYS A 303 12.01 -16.20 11.41
N ARG A 304 12.10 -15.68 10.18
CA ARG A 304 12.71 -16.36 9.02
C ARG A 304 14.15 -15.94 8.73
N LYS A 305 14.72 -15.05 9.56
CA LYS A 305 16.06 -14.48 9.38
C LYS A 305 16.24 -13.80 8.00
N LEU A 306 15.18 -13.22 7.47
CA LEU A 306 15.17 -12.54 6.17
C LEU A 306 15.61 -11.08 6.29
N SER A 307 15.31 -10.44 7.41
CA SER A 307 15.73 -9.07 7.73
C SER A 307 15.57 -8.76 9.22
N ASP A 308 16.48 -7.94 9.75
CA ASP A 308 16.40 -7.36 11.09
C ASP A 308 15.73 -5.98 11.09
N LEU A 309 15.27 -5.50 9.94
CA LEU A 309 14.52 -4.25 9.87
C LEU A 309 13.16 -4.43 10.54
N PRO A 310 12.81 -3.57 11.53
CA PRO A 310 11.51 -3.68 12.17
C PRO A 310 10.38 -3.47 11.14
N ILE A 311 9.43 -4.39 11.10
CA ILE A 311 8.14 -4.19 10.45
C ILE A 311 7.17 -3.78 11.53
N LYS A 312 6.38 -2.74 11.30
CA LYS A 312 5.40 -2.26 12.25
C LYS A 312 4.01 -2.37 11.67
N ALA A 313 3.08 -2.86 12.49
CA ALA A 313 1.67 -2.90 12.21
C ALA A 313 0.89 -2.11 13.26
N SER A 314 -0.10 -1.35 12.82
CA SER A 314 -1.08 -0.71 13.70
C SER A 314 -2.32 -1.59 13.80
N ARG A 315 -3.09 -1.44 14.88
CA ARG A 315 -4.36 -2.11 15.06
C ARG A 315 -5.49 -1.16 15.38
N THR A 316 -6.70 -1.48 14.92
CA THR A 316 -7.93 -0.78 15.26
C THR A 316 -9.06 -1.79 15.42
N LEU A 317 -9.83 -1.66 16.50
CA LEU A 317 -11.02 -2.47 16.78
C LEU A 317 -12.28 -1.66 16.53
N GLY A 318 -13.34 -2.30 16.05
CA GLY A 318 -14.64 -1.65 15.89
C GLY A 318 -15.73 -2.57 15.34
N ALA A 319 -16.97 -2.10 15.44
CA ALA A 319 -18.15 -2.90 15.07
C ALA A 319 -18.35 -3.02 13.55
N ASN A 320 -17.67 -2.21 12.74
CA ASN A 320 -17.83 -2.17 11.29
C ASN A 320 -16.54 -1.71 10.59
N LEU A 321 -16.51 -1.75 9.24
CA LEU A 321 -15.33 -1.42 8.44
C LEU A 321 -14.99 0.09 8.38
N GLN A 322 -15.65 0.97 9.11
CA GLN A 322 -15.21 2.38 9.26
C GLN A 322 -13.90 2.51 10.04
N ILE A 323 -13.46 1.43 10.71
CA ILE A 323 -12.17 1.37 11.40
C ILE A 323 -10.97 1.45 10.46
N ILE A 324 -11.19 1.27 9.18
CA ILE A 324 -10.15 1.23 8.14
C ILE A 324 -10.00 2.60 7.46
#